data_ae676c762589234ca9b973719c04310d
#
_entry.id   ae676c762589234ca9b973719c04310d
#
_cell.length_a   1.000
_cell.length_b   1.000
_cell.length_c   1.000
_cell.angle_alpha   90.00
_cell.angle_beta   90.00
_cell.angle_gamma   90.00
#
_symmetry.space_group_name_H-M   'P 1'
#
loop_
_entity.id
_entity.type
_entity.pdbx_description
1 polymer ?
#
loop_
_entity_poly.entity_id
_entity_poly.type
_entity_poly.pdbx_seq_one_letter_code
_entity_poly.pdbx_strand_id
1 'polypeptide(L)'
;LLGSVIGILLAFSVTACDSGGPRISTYAVGGPKAERVAKVSEIVSKTAPPPSPIIDAHFVEEQIGDGRIGPSDFSSFCALTVAPDDLAAWRSALQPIESQNTPPKLVDPKQAQPWWVTPNDFSTLEFYSPKSLTGRYNGWVGIAPDGKIFVYSFTM
;
A
#
# COMPACT_ATOMS: atom_id res chain seq x y z
N LEU A 1 68.56 -23.67 -20.58
CA LEU A 1 67.36 -23.42 -21.38
C LEU A 1 66.14 -23.73 -20.54
N LEU A 2 65.58 -22.72 -19.87
CA LEU A 2 64.33 -22.77 -19.11
C LEU A 2 63.17 -22.36 -20.04
N GLY A 3 62.25 -23.28 -20.30
CA GLY A 3 60.99 -23.01 -21.00
C GLY A 3 59.89 -22.70 -20.00
N SER A 4 59.41 -21.46 -20.02
CA SER A 4 58.30 -21.00 -19.19
C SER A 4 56.97 -21.34 -19.91
N VAL A 5 56.17 -22.21 -19.35
CA VAL A 5 54.81 -22.53 -19.84
C VAL A 5 53.82 -21.56 -19.15
N ILE A 6 53.30 -20.64 -19.90
CA ILE A 6 52.22 -19.75 -19.45
C ILE A 6 50.87 -20.46 -19.62
N GLY A 7 50.29 -20.90 -18.52
CA GLY A 7 48.96 -21.42 -18.49
C GLY A 7 47.92 -20.30 -18.54
N ILE A 8 47.12 -20.24 -19.61
CA ILE A 8 45.99 -19.34 -19.74
C ILE A 8 44.82 -19.98 -19.01
N LEU A 9 44.43 -19.39 -17.86
CA LEU A 9 43.21 -19.69 -17.16
C LEU A 9 42.02 -19.01 -17.88
N LEU A 10 41.24 -19.77 -18.63
CA LEU A 10 39.95 -19.29 -19.12
C LEU A 10 38.94 -19.28 -17.95
N ALA A 11 38.61 -18.10 -17.43
CA ALA A 11 37.52 -17.91 -16.51
C ALA A 11 36.19 -17.98 -17.29
N PHE A 12 35.46 -19.05 -17.14
CA PHE A 12 34.07 -19.15 -17.59
C PHE A 12 33.20 -18.33 -16.64
N SER A 13 32.79 -17.14 -17.08
CA SER A 13 31.75 -16.37 -16.42
C SER A 13 30.41 -17.08 -16.64
N VAL A 14 29.92 -17.78 -15.64
CA VAL A 14 28.56 -18.30 -15.62
C VAL A 14 27.63 -17.10 -15.39
N THR A 15 27.04 -16.58 -16.46
CA THR A 15 25.93 -15.65 -16.38
C THR A 15 24.76 -16.41 -15.78
N ALA A 16 24.49 -16.24 -14.49
CA ALA A 16 23.28 -16.71 -13.87
C ALA A 16 22.12 -15.99 -14.57
N CYS A 17 21.29 -16.75 -15.30
CA CYS A 17 20.00 -16.27 -15.76
C CYS A 17 19.19 -15.95 -14.50
N ASP A 18 18.99 -14.69 -14.25
CA ASP A 18 18.03 -14.20 -13.25
C ASP A 18 16.65 -14.75 -13.67
N SER A 19 16.18 -15.75 -12.94
CA SER A 19 14.85 -16.33 -13.11
C SER A 19 13.86 -15.28 -12.60
N GLY A 20 13.49 -14.33 -13.48
CA GLY A 20 12.67 -13.18 -13.19
C GLY A 20 11.29 -13.58 -12.70
N GLY A 21 11.14 -13.59 -11.37
CA GLY A 21 9.83 -13.45 -10.75
C GLY A 21 9.20 -12.09 -11.14
N PRO A 22 7.90 -11.89 -10.92
CA PRO A 22 7.24 -10.63 -11.24
C PRO A 22 7.98 -9.49 -10.55
N ARG A 23 8.39 -8.48 -11.33
CA ARG A 23 9.05 -7.29 -10.78
C ARG A 23 8.04 -6.54 -9.93
N ILE A 24 8.39 -6.31 -8.66
CA ILE A 24 7.61 -5.50 -7.73
C ILE A 24 8.35 -4.18 -7.59
N SER A 25 7.67 -3.08 -7.90
CA SER A 25 8.14 -1.75 -7.60
C SER A 25 7.29 -1.13 -6.50
N THR A 26 7.91 -0.35 -5.63
CA THR A 26 7.23 0.26 -4.48
C THR A 26 7.37 1.78 -4.56
N TYR A 27 6.24 2.47 -4.42
CA TYR A 27 6.17 3.91 -4.24
C TYR A 27 5.72 4.21 -2.80
N ALA A 28 6.48 5.00 -2.06
CA ALA A 28 6.15 5.41 -0.70
C ALA A 28 6.17 6.94 -0.57
N VAL A 29 5.21 7.49 0.16
CA VAL A 29 5.22 8.91 0.52
C VAL A 29 6.06 9.09 1.77
N GLY A 30 7.24 9.69 1.61
CA GLY A 30 8.17 10.02 2.69
C GLY A 30 8.15 11.50 3.04
N GLY A 31 9.10 11.91 3.89
CA GLY A 31 9.32 13.31 4.27
C GLY A 31 8.68 13.71 5.59
N PRO A 32 8.77 15.02 5.93
CA PRO A 32 8.14 15.57 7.12
C PRO A 32 6.62 15.37 7.14
N LYS A 33 6.03 15.36 8.33
CA LYS A 33 4.59 15.13 8.53
C LYS A 33 3.71 16.02 7.64
N ALA A 34 3.99 17.33 7.56
CA ALA A 34 3.18 18.25 6.76
C ALA A 34 3.19 17.90 5.26
N GLU A 35 4.34 17.48 4.72
CA GLU A 35 4.47 17.07 3.32
C GLU A 35 3.74 15.74 3.08
N ARG A 36 3.87 14.78 4.01
CA ARG A 36 3.13 13.51 3.91
C ARG A 36 1.62 13.75 3.90
N VAL A 37 1.12 14.57 4.83
CA VAL A 37 -0.31 14.91 4.92
C VAL A 37 -0.79 15.55 3.62
N ALA A 38 -0.08 16.56 3.10
CA ALA A 38 -0.45 17.21 1.85
C ALA A 38 -0.53 16.21 0.69
N LYS A 39 0.52 15.39 0.52
CA LYS A 39 0.61 14.43 -0.58
C LYS A 39 -0.42 13.31 -0.49
N VAL A 40 -0.62 12.75 0.70
CA VAL A 40 -1.61 11.69 0.90
C VAL A 40 -3.03 12.22 0.79
N SER A 41 -3.29 13.46 1.25
CA SER A 41 -4.58 14.11 1.05
C SER A 41 -4.93 14.22 -0.44
N GLU A 42 -3.98 14.59 -1.31
CA GLU A 42 -4.19 14.59 -2.77
C GLU A 42 -4.55 13.20 -3.31
N ILE A 43 -3.92 12.15 -2.77
CA ILE A 43 -4.16 10.77 -3.21
C ILE A 43 -5.57 10.30 -2.83
N VAL A 44 -6.00 10.56 -1.58
CA VAL A 44 -7.30 10.08 -1.05
C VAL A 44 -8.47 11.03 -1.34
N SER A 45 -8.23 12.19 -1.92
CA SER A 45 -9.28 13.16 -2.27
C SER A 45 -9.63 13.21 -3.76
N LYS A 46 -9.23 12.20 -4.52
CA LYS A 46 -9.49 12.16 -5.98
C LYS A 46 -10.97 12.15 -6.34
N THR A 47 -11.81 11.56 -5.51
CA THR A 47 -13.26 11.46 -5.74
C THR A 47 -14.08 12.45 -4.92
N ALA A 48 -13.62 12.79 -3.72
CA ALA A 48 -14.26 13.75 -2.81
C ALA A 48 -13.23 14.26 -1.81
N PRO A 49 -13.39 15.50 -1.28
CA PRO A 49 -12.51 15.99 -0.23
C PRO A 49 -12.63 15.12 1.03
N PRO A 50 -11.57 14.99 1.84
CA PRO A 50 -11.65 14.31 3.13
C PRO A 50 -12.74 14.93 4.02
N PRO A 51 -13.48 14.12 4.79
CA PRO A 51 -14.56 14.62 5.66
C PRO A 51 -14.10 15.54 6.78
N SER A 52 -12.83 15.46 7.15
CA SER A 52 -12.20 16.32 8.16
C SER A 52 -10.71 16.50 7.90
N PRO A 53 -10.04 17.44 8.59
CA PRO A 53 -8.60 17.58 8.50
C PRO A 53 -7.86 16.30 8.88
N ILE A 54 -6.85 15.95 8.09
CA ILE A 54 -5.93 14.84 8.36
C ILE A 54 -4.77 15.38 9.21
N ILE A 55 -4.51 14.75 10.36
CA ILE A 55 -3.48 15.15 11.31
C ILE A 55 -2.13 14.53 10.95
N ASP A 56 -2.13 13.28 10.53
CA ASP A 56 -0.94 12.55 10.04
C ASP A 56 -1.35 11.56 8.97
N ALA A 57 -0.42 11.21 8.09
CA ALA A 57 -0.70 10.30 6.98
C ALA A 57 0.54 9.53 6.55
N HIS A 58 0.32 8.28 6.16
CA HIS A 58 1.32 7.38 5.59
C HIS A 58 0.72 6.67 4.38
N PHE A 59 1.56 6.40 3.39
CA PHE A 59 1.12 5.74 2.16
C PHE A 59 2.25 4.94 1.54
N VAL A 60 1.91 3.74 1.08
CA VAL A 60 2.75 2.93 0.20
C VAL A 60 1.89 2.27 -0.85
N GLU A 61 2.37 2.25 -2.09
CA GLU A 61 1.75 1.52 -3.19
C GLU A 61 2.77 0.56 -3.79
N GLU A 62 2.37 -0.67 -3.98
CA GLU A 62 3.14 -1.74 -4.60
C GLU A 62 2.56 -2.03 -5.98
N GLN A 63 3.40 -2.00 -6.99
CA GLN A 63 3.07 -2.40 -8.34
C GLN A 63 3.63 -3.79 -8.60
N ILE A 64 2.79 -4.71 -9.03
CA ILE A 64 3.15 -6.06 -9.45
C ILE A 64 3.07 -6.12 -10.97
N GLY A 65 4.20 -6.42 -11.60
CA GLY A 65 4.32 -6.39 -13.06
C GLY A 65 4.97 -5.09 -13.56
N ASP A 66 5.57 -5.17 -14.74
CA ASP A 66 6.28 -4.04 -15.38
C ASP A 66 5.51 -3.47 -16.60
N GLY A 67 4.29 -3.93 -16.83
CA GLY A 67 3.46 -3.51 -17.97
C GLY A 67 3.92 -4.04 -19.34
N ARG A 68 4.98 -4.86 -19.38
CA ARG A 68 5.52 -5.40 -20.64
C ARG A 68 4.68 -6.53 -21.21
N ILE A 69 4.05 -7.33 -20.33
CA ILE A 69 3.22 -8.47 -20.69
C ILE A 69 1.91 -8.36 -19.88
N GLY A 70 1.00 -7.50 -20.32
CA GLY A 70 -0.29 -7.28 -19.67
C GLY A 70 -0.32 -6.09 -18.70
N PRO A 71 -1.49 -5.79 -18.12
CA PRO A 71 -1.65 -4.71 -17.16
C PRO A 71 -0.89 -5.00 -15.87
N SER A 72 -0.40 -3.95 -15.21
CA SER A 72 0.16 -4.04 -13.87
C SER A 72 -0.95 -4.00 -12.83
N ASP A 73 -0.80 -4.81 -11.80
CA ASP A 73 -1.65 -4.75 -10.61
C ASP A 73 -1.04 -3.83 -9.56
N PHE A 74 -1.90 -3.16 -8.82
CA PHE A 74 -1.50 -2.23 -7.76
C PHE A 74 -2.17 -2.62 -6.45
N SER A 75 -1.40 -2.56 -5.36
CA SER A 75 -1.90 -2.67 -3.99
C SER A 75 -1.47 -1.44 -3.21
N SER A 76 -2.42 -0.70 -2.68
CA SER A 76 -2.16 0.53 -1.94
C SER A 76 -2.55 0.36 -0.48
N PHE A 77 -1.68 0.83 0.39
CA PHE A 77 -1.83 0.81 1.85
C PHE A 77 -1.70 2.25 2.35
N CYS A 78 -2.68 2.71 3.08
CA CYS A 78 -2.71 4.06 3.62
C CYS A 78 -3.17 4.04 5.08
N ALA A 79 -2.51 4.82 5.92
CA ALA A 79 -2.95 5.08 7.29
C ALA A 79 -3.10 6.58 7.49
N LEU A 80 -4.28 6.99 7.94
CA LEU A 80 -4.61 8.38 8.27
C LEU A 80 -4.82 8.47 9.77
N THR A 81 -4.45 9.61 10.35
CA THR A 81 -4.82 9.99 11.71
C THR A 81 -5.68 11.23 11.62
N VAL A 82 -6.86 11.18 12.24
CA VAL A 82 -7.80 12.30 12.35
C VAL A 82 -8.17 12.52 13.82
N ALA A 83 -8.83 13.65 14.14
CA ALA A 83 -9.35 13.84 15.48
C ALA A 83 -10.43 12.78 15.78
N PRO A 84 -10.44 12.14 16.96
CA PRO A 84 -11.48 11.16 17.30
C PRO A 84 -12.91 11.71 17.19
N ASP A 85 -13.11 12.99 17.50
CA ASP A 85 -14.40 13.69 17.39
C ASP A 85 -14.91 13.77 15.94
N ASP A 86 -14.01 13.68 14.95
CA ASP A 86 -14.33 13.74 13.52
C ASP A 86 -14.74 12.37 12.93
N LEU A 87 -14.57 11.28 13.67
CA LEU A 87 -14.87 9.92 13.16
C LEU A 87 -16.32 9.76 12.73
N ALA A 88 -17.25 10.48 13.32
CA ALA A 88 -18.67 10.46 12.90
C ALA A 88 -18.83 10.98 11.46
N ALA A 89 -18.10 12.03 11.08
CA ALA A 89 -18.12 12.56 9.72
C ALA A 89 -17.54 11.55 8.72
N TRP A 90 -16.46 10.87 9.09
CA TRP A 90 -15.85 9.81 8.26
C TRP A 90 -16.80 8.63 8.05
N ARG A 91 -17.46 8.13 9.12
CA ARG A 91 -18.46 7.06 9.03
C ARG A 91 -19.61 7.44 8.09
N SER A 92 -20.07 8.69 8.17
CA SER A 92 -21.18 9.17 7.33
C SER A 92 -20.80 9.34 5.85
N ALA A 93 -19.53 9.63 5.56
CA ALA A 93 -19.04 9.84 4.20
C ALA A 93 -18.66 8.52 3.49
N LEU A 94 -18.40 7.45 4.24
CA LEU A 94 -18.02 6.15 3.72
C LEU A 94 -19.24 5.27 3.45
N GLN A 95 -19.17 4.47 2.40
CA GLN A 95 -20.18 3.49 2.09
C GLN A 95 -19.93 2.18 2.87
N PRO A 96 -20.93 1.56 3.46
CA PRO A 96 -20.78 0.22 4.02
C PRO A 96 -20.22 -0.74 2.96
N ILE A 97 -19.48 -1.75 3.40
CA ILE A 97 -19.12 -2.86 2.50
C ILE A 97 -20.44 -3.55 2.13
N GLU A 98 -20.76 -3.53 0.84
CA GLU A 98 -21.88 -4.33 0.34
C GLU A 98 -21.60 -5.78 0.74
N SER A 99 -22.60 -6.41 1.36
CA SER A 99 -22.54 -7.76 1.93
C SER A 99 -21.87 -8.76 0.97
N GLN A 100 -20.57 -8.78 0.97
CA GLN A 100 -19.81 -9.87 0.38
C GLN A 100 -19.80 -10.98 1.42
N ASN A 101 -20.11 -12.20 1.01
CA ASN A 101 -20.12 -13.40 1.85
C ASN A 101 -18.76 -13.70 2.52
N THR A 102 -17.78 -12.81 2.39
CA THR A 102 -16.43 -12.95 2.93
C THR A 102 -16.06 -11.68 3.70
N PRO A 103 -15.77 -11.78 5.01
CA PRO A 103 -15.30 -10.63 5.79
C PRO A 103 -13.98 -10.10 5.24
N PRO A 104 -13.67 -8.80 5.45
CA PRO A 104 -12.38 -8.25 5.12
C PRO A 104 -11.24 -9.07 5.72
N LYS A 105 -10.17 -9.24 4.95
CA LYS A 105 -8.96 -9.94 5.40
C LYS A 105 -7.83 -8.94 5.61
N LEU A 106 -7.05 -9.16 6.65
CA LEU A 106 -5.80 -8.44 6.83
C LEU A 106 -4.85 -8.79 5.68
N VAL A 107 -4.32 -7.76 5.05
CA VAL A 107 -3.28 -7.84 4.03
C VAL A 107 -2.16 -6.92 4.47
N ASP A 108 -0.93 -7.43 4.47
CA ASP A 108 0.24 -6.66 4.83
C ASP A 108 1.00 -6.20 3.59
N PRO A 109 1.62 -5.00 3.61
CA PRO A 109 2.55 -4.60 2.57
C PRO A 109 3.76 -5.57 2.57
N LYS A 110 4.34 -5.80 1.40
CA LYS A 110 5.51 -6.68 1.21
C LYS A 110 6.68 -6.30 2.11
N GLN A 111 6.91 -5.01 2.23
CA GLN A 111 7.84 -4.46 3.20
C GLN A 111 7.04 -3.97 4.42
N ALA A 112 7.27 -4.60 5.57
CA ALA A 112 6.58 -4.26 6.81
C ALA A 112 6.64 -2.74 7.11
N GLN A 113 5.50 -2.19 7.44
CA GLN A 113 5.34 -0.77 7.76
C GLN A 113 4.95 -0.62 9.24
N PRO A 114 5.72 0.13 10.05
CA PRO A 114 5.45 0.26 11.48
C PRO A 114 4.14 0.99 11.80
N TRP A 115 3.59 1.71 10.83
CA TRP A 115 2.34 2.44 10.94
C TRP A 115 1.13 1.63 10.43
N TRP A 116 1.34 0.43 9.88
CA TRP A 116 0.24 -0.41 9.40
C TRP A 116 -0.48 -1.10 10.56
N VAL A 117 -1.73 -1.47 10.32
CA VAL A 117 -2.59 -2.11 11.31
C VAL A 117 -2.03 -3.47 11.75
N THR A 118 -2.04 -3.71 13.05
CA THR A 118 -1.65 -5.03 13.60
C THR A 118 -2.82 -6.01 13.53
N PRO A 119 -2.58 -7.34 13.59
CA PRO A 119 -3.65 -8.33 13.63
C PRO A 119 -4.66 -8.12 14.78
N ASN A 120 -4.17 -7.68 15.94
CA ASN A 120 -5.03 -7.41 17.10
C ASN A 120 -5.93 -6.20 16.87
N ASP A 121 -5.36 -5.11 16.34
CA ASP A 121 -6.12 -3.90 16.05
C ASP A 121 -7.12 -4.14 14.90
N PHE A 122 -6.73 -4.92 13.88
CA PHE A 122 -7.58 -5.26 12.74
C PHE A 122 -8.91 -5.86 13.16
N SER A 123 -8.91 -6.71 14.19
CA SER A 123 -10.14 -7.35 14.70
C SER A 123 -11.15 -6.38 15.32
N THR A 124 -10.72 -5.15 15.65
CA THR A 124 -11.54 -4.11 16.28
C THR A 124 -12.02 -3.04 15.34
N LEU A 125 -11.63 -3.10 14.05
CA LEU A 125 -11.98 -2.09 13.06
C LEU A 125 -13.44 -2.19 12.61
N GLU A 126 -14.03 -1.02 12.36
CA GLU A 126 -15.29 -0.91 11.61
C GLU A 126 -14.95 -0.81 10.11
N PHE A 127 -15.55 -1.66 9.28
CA PHE A 127 -15.17 -1.77 7.87
C PHE A 127 -16.14 -1.10 6.90
N TYR A 128 -15.57 -0.43 5.88
CA TYR A 128 -16.26 0.31 4.83
C TYR A 128 -15.62 0.05 3.46
N SER A 129 -16.35 0.39 2.40
CA SER A 129 -15.86 0.32 1.02
C SER A 129 -14.76 1.36 0.77
N PRO A 130 -13.66 1.02 0.08
CA PRO A 130 -12.61 1.97 -0.25
C PRO A 130 -12.98 2.90 -1.41
N LYS A 131 -14.09 2.65 -2.10
CA LYS A 131 -14.48 3.32 -3.34
C LYS A 131 -14.54 4.83 -3.23
N SER A 132 -15.13 5.36 -2.17
CA SER A 132 -15.31 6.81 -1.98
C SER A 132 -13.99 7.56 -1.78
N LEU A 133 -12.96 6.90 -1.25
CA LEU A 133 -11.63 7.51 -1.04
C LEU A 133 -10.67 7.26 -2.20
N THR A 134 -10.69 6.09 -2.78
CA THR A 134 -9.66 5.65 -3.74
C THR A 134 -10.17 5.54 -5.18
N GLY A 135 -11.47 5.52 -5.38
CA GLY A 135 -12.10 5.18 -6.66
C GLY A 135 -12.04 3.68 -7.00
N ARG A 136 -11.36 2.86 -6.19
CA ARG A 136 -11.22 1.41 -6.38
C ARG A 136 -12.28 0.67 -5.60
N TYR A 137 -12.82 -0.39 -6.19
CA TYR A 137 -13.87 -1.20 -5.54
C TYR A 137 -13.31 -2.28 -4.61
N ASN A 138 -12.10 -2.76 -4.91
CA ASN A 138 -11.48 -3.86 -4.18
C ASN A 138 -10.68 -3.35 -2.99
N GLY A 139 -10.83 -4.01 -1.83
CA GLY A 139 -10.17 -3.65 -0.59
C GLY A 139 -11.15 -3.28 0.52
N TRP A 140 -10.68 -2.49 1.46
CA TRP A 140 -11.47 -2.06 2.62
C TRP A 140 -10.91 -0.75 3.21
N VAL A 141 -11.79 -0.03 3.91
CA VAL A 141 -11.43 1.03 4.86
C VAL A 141 -11.77 0.53 6.24
N GLY A 142 -10.84 0.62 7.18
CA GLY A 142 -11.03 0.24 8.58
C GLY A 142 -10.89 1.46 9.49
N ILE A 143 -11.90 1.74 10.29
CA ILE A 143 -11.89 2.84 11.27
C ILE A 143 -11.65 2.28 12.66
N ALA A 144 -10.59 2.76 13.32
CA ALA A 144 -10.31 2.50 14.72
C ALA A 144 -10.88 3.60 15.64
N PRO A 145 -11.26 3.28 16.89
CA PRO A 145 -11.88 4.25 17.80
C PRO A 145 -10.93 5.38 18.24
N ASP A 146 -9.63 5.22 18.07
CA ASP A 146 -8.58 6.17 18.46
C ASP A 146 -8.28 7.26 17.39
N GLY A 147 -9.05 7.31 16.31
CA GLY A 147 -8.86 8.27 15.23
C GLY A 147 -7.96 7.79 14.10
N LYS A 148 -7.55 6.53 14.10
CA LYS A 148 -6.82 5.93 12.97
C LYS A 148 -7.79 5.37 11.94
N ILE A 149 -7.47 5.61 10.68
CA ILE A 149 -8.21 5.11 9.53
C ILE A 149 -7.22 4.42 8.61
N PHE A 150 -7.42 3.14 8.38
CA PHE A 150 -6.59 2.33 7.50
C PHE A 150 -7.33 2.10 6.19
N VAL A 151 -6.63 2.24 5.08
CA VAL A 151 -7.20 2.03 3.74
C VAL A 151 -6.33 1.04 2.97
N TYR A 152 -6.92 -0.06 2.60
CA TYR A 152 -6.35 -1.02 1.66
C TYR A 152 -7.17 -1.03 0.39
N SER A 153 -6.53 -0.89 -0.77
CA SER A 153 -7.20 -1.02 -2.06
C SER A 153 -6.28 -1.64 -3.10
N PHE A 154 -6.86 -2.37 -4.04
CA PHE A 154 -6.08 -3.01 -5.10
C PHE A 154 -6.81 -3.01 -6.44
N THR A 155 -6.02 -3.22 -7.51
CA THR A 155 -6.51 -3.47 -8.87
C THR A 155 -6.26 -4.93 -9.23
N MET A 156 -7.09 -5.47 -10.09
CA MET A 156 -6.92 -6.78 -10.74
C MET A 156 -7.14 -6.61 -12.24
#